data_1320d9cc813e2890715a4b1c56d90317
#
_entry.id   1320d9cc813e2890715a4b1c56d90317
#
_cell.length_a   1.000
_cell.length_b   1.000
_cell.length_c   1.000
_cell.angle_alpha   90.00
_cell.angle_beta   90.00
_cell.angle_gamma   90.00
#
_symmetry.space_group_name_H-M   'P 1'
#
loop_
_entity.id
_entity.type
_entity.pdbx_description
1 polymer ?
#
loop_
_entity_poly.entity_id
_entity_poly.type
_entity_poly.pdbx_seq_one_letter_code
_entity_poly.pdbx_strand_id
1 'polypeptide(L)'
;MDFAIPTEIQNYLAELDAFIAREIVPLESEHRQYFDHRREHARTNWDDDGKPRREWEDLLAEMRRRADRAGHLRFALPRELGGRDGSNLAMAIIREHLAHKGLGLHNDLQNESSIVGNFPQVHLMHRFGTPAQKARFLDAMITGEEAVAFGLTEPDHGSDATWLETTAVRDGS
;
A
#
# COMPACT_ATOMS: atom_id res chain seq x y z
N MET A 1 -11.12 -7.55 30.07
CA MET A 1 -10.83 -7.20 28.66
C MET A 1 -9.72 -8.15 28.22
N ASP A 2 -9.93 -8.89 27.15
CA ASP A 2 -8.93 -9.82 26.64
C ASP A 2 -8.16 -9.15 25.48
N PHE A 3 -6.84 -9.09 25.58
CA PHE A 3 -5.94 -8.53 24.57
C PHE A 3 -5.15 -9.61 23.83
N ALA A 4 -5.53 -10.89 24.02
CA ALA A 4 -4.87 -11.97 23.31
C ALA A 4 -5.10 -11.84 21.79
N ILE A 5 -4.03 -11.98 21.03
CA ILE A 5 -4.13 -12.01 19.55
C ILE A 5 -4.86 -13.29 19.15
N PRO A 6 -5.94 -13.21 18.35
CA PRO A 6 -6.65 -14.41 17.88
C PRO A 6 -5.72 -15.38 17.15
N THR A 7 -5.91 -16.68 17.38
CA THR A 7 -5.06 -17.74 16.80
C THR A 7 -4.98 -17.67 15.28
N GLU A 8 -6.08 -17.30 14.63
CA GLU A 8 -6.11 -17.12 13.17
C GLU A 8 -5.11 -16.04 12.71
N ILE A 9 -5.06 -14.91 13.43
CA ILE A 9 -4.12 -13.84 13.13
C ILE A 9 -2.69 -14.27 13.44
N GLN A 10 -2.45 -14.98 14.55
CA GLN A 10 -1.13 -15.52 14.88
C GLN A 10 -0.60 -16.45 13.77
N ASN A 11 -1.46 -17.34 13.27
CA ASN A 11 -1.11 -18.23 12.15
C ASN A 11 -0.77 -17.45 10.87
N TYR A 12 -1.54 -16.40 10.57
CA TYR A 12 -1.27 -15.53 9.44
C TYR A 12 0.06 -14.78 9.59
N LEU A 13 0.39 -14.28 10.79
CA LEU A 13 1.68 -13.63 11.02
C LEU A 13 2.86 -14.58 10.80
N ALA A 14 2.72 -15.84 11.19
CA ALA A 14 3.75 -16.86 10.93
C ALA A 14 3.90 -17.15 9.40
N GLU A 15 2.78 -17.21 8.67
CA GLU A 15 2.79 -17.33 7.20
C GLU A 15 3.50 -16.14 6.55
N LEU A 16 3.19 -14.93 7.03
CA LEU A 16 3.78 -13.69 6.55
C LEU A 16 5.29 -13.62 6.82
N ASP A 17 5.73 -14.05 8.01
CA ASP A 17 7.14 -14.11 8.36
C ASP A 17 7.93 -15.08 7.47
N ALA A 18 7.36 -16.24 7.19
CA ALA A 18 7.97 -17.20 6.27
C ALA A 18 8.08 -16.63 4.84
N PHE A 19 7.08 -15.89 4.39
CA PHE A 19 7.12 -15.19 3.10
C PHE A 19 8.21 -14.11 3.07
N ILE A 20 8.27 -13.26 4.11
CA ILE A 20 9.31 -12.22 4.22
C ILE A 20 10.69 -12.83 4.13
N ALA A 21 10.96 -13.89 4.91
CA ALA A 21 12.27 -14.53 4.95
C ALA A 21 12.67 -15.14 3.59
N ARG A 22 11.71 -15.73 2.87
CA ARG A 22 11.96 -16.42 1.61
C ARG A 22 12.04 -15.50 0.40
N GLU A 23 11.17 -14.48 0.32
CA GLU A 23 10.96 -13.71 -0.90
C GLU A 23 11.43 -12.26 -0.80
N ILE A 24 11.30 -11.65 0.38
CA ILE A 24 11.52 -10.21 0.55
C ILE A 24 12.93 -9.91 1.02
N VAL A 25 13.43 -10.63 2.03
CA VAL A 25 14.79 -10.44 2.55
C VAL A 25 15.87 -10.65 1.48
N PRO A 26 15.82 -11.69 0.63
CA PRO A 26 16.77 -11.82 -0.47
C PRO A 26 16.70 -10.64 -1.44
N LEU A 27 15.48 -10.25 -1.86
CA LEU A 27 15.28 -9.12 -2.77
C LEU A 27 15.83 -7.81 -2.19
N GLU A 28 15.58 -7.52 -0.92
CA GLU A 28 16.14 -6.36 -0.23
C GLU A 28 17.67 -6.41 -0.17
N SER A 29 18.24 -7.60 0.10
CA SER A 29 19.68 -7.79 0.21
C SER A 29 20.43 -7.51 -1.09
N GLU A 30 19.81 -7.74 -2.24
CA GLU A 30 20.34 -7.40 -3.56
C GLU A 30 20.32 -5.89 -3.84
N HIS A 31 19.50 -5.13 -3.07
CA HIS A 31 19.22 -3.70 -3.30
C HIS A 31 19.52 -2.83 -2.06
N ARG A 32 20.54 -3.20 -1.28
CA ARG A 32 20.88 -2.54 0.01
C ARG A 32 21.09 -1.04 -0.08
N GLN A 33 21.47 -0.51 -1.23
CA GLN A 33 21.68 0.92 -1.45
C GLN A 33 20.44 1.76 -1.15
N TYR A 34 19.25 1.19 -1.28
CA TYR A 34 17.99 1.90 -1.01
C TYR A 34 17.60 1.91 0.46
N PHE A 35 18.23 1.09 1.30
CA PHE A 35 17.93 0.94 2.73
C PHE A 35 19.05 1.49 3.63
N ASP A 36 20.09 2.08 3.05
CA ASP A 36 21.10 2.83 3.78
C ASP A 36 20.65 4.29 3.94
N HIS A 37 20.14 4.65 5.13
CA HIS A 37 19.67 6.01 5.43
C HIS A 37 20.74 7.11 5.30
N ARG A 38 22.02 6.75 5.18
CA ARG A 38 23.12 7.69 4.88
C ARG A 38 23.18 8.05 3.38
N ARG A 39 22.40 7.37 2.55
CA ARG A 39 22.30 7.59 1.10
C ARG A 39 20.92 8.17 0.75
N GLU A 40 20.60 9.35 1.27
CA GLU A 40 19.30 10.01 1.08
C GLU A 40 18.85 10.09 -0.39
N HIS A 41 19.81 10.15 -1.30
CA HIS A 41 19.53 10.30 -2.73
C HIS A 41 19.41 8.97 -3.49
N ALA A 42 19.53 7.82 -2.83
CA ALA A 42 19.46 6.53 -3.52
C ALA A 42 18.10 6.29 -4.20
N ARG A 43 17.01 6.76 -3.58
CA ARG A 43 15.63 6.57 -4.04
C ARG A 43 15.11 7.71 -4.90
N THR A 44 15.75 8.89 -4.84
CA THR A 44 15.28 10.13 -5.45
C THR A 44 16.28 10.65 -6.48
N ASN A 45 15.79 11.07 -7.61
CA ASN A 45 16.59 11.73 -8.65
C ASN A 45 16.46 13.25 -8.51
N TRP A 46 17.41 13.87 -7.82
CA TRP A 46 17.41 15.32 -7.60
C TRP A 46 17.75 16.14 -8.85
N ASP A 47 18.34 15.49 -9.86
CA ASP A 47 18.61 16.12 -11.15
C ASP A 47 17.37 16.15 -12.06
N ASP A 48 16.27 15.48 -11.64
CA ASP A 48 14.99 15.43 -12.33
C ASP A 48 13.84 15.76 -11.34
N ASP A 49 13.83 16.99 -10.85
CA ASP A 49 12.80 17.58 -9.99
C ASP A 49 12.43 16.72 -8.74
N GLY A 50 13.37 15.94 -8.25
CA GLY A 50 13.15 15.10 -7.07
C GLY A 50 12.20 13.91 -7.31
N LYS A 51 12.05 13.48 -8.55
CA LYS A 51 11.24 12.30 -8.88
C LYS A 51 11.86 11.02 -8.31
N PRO A 52 11.04 10.00 -7.99
CA PRO A 52 11.55 8.69 -7.65
C PRO A 52 12.43 8.12 -8.77
N ARG A 53 13.50 7.43 -8.41
CA ARG A 53 14.31 6.71 -9.41
C ARG A 53 13.53 5.52 -9.94
N ARG A 54 13.64 5.27 -11.22
CA ARG A 54 12.95 4.17 -11.89
C ARG A 54 13.30 2.81 -11.27
N GLU A 55 14.55 2.59 -10.96
CA GLU A 55 15.02 1.34 -10.36
C GLU A 55 14.42 1.10 -8.97
N TRP A 56 14.14 2.18 -8.23
CA TRP A 56 13.41 2.11 -6.96
C TRP A 56 11.94 1.75 -7.17
N GLU A 57 11.27 2.37 -8.12
CA GLU A 57 9.88 2.05 -8.48
C GLU A 57 9.73 0.61 -9.01
N ASP A 58 10.68 0.15 -9.84
CA ASP A 58 10.71 -1.21 -10.36
C ASP A 58 10.87 -2.24 -9.20
N LEU A 59 11.68 -1.92 -8.19
CA LEU A 59 11.84 -2.75 -6.98
C LEU A 59 10.53 -2.82 -6.17
N LEU A 60 9.86 -1.69 -5.96
CA LEU A 60 8.56 -1.68 -5.29
C LEU A 60 7.50 -2.46 -6.07
N ALA A 61 7.50 -2.35 -7.39
CA ALA A 61 6.60 -3.12 -8.24
C ALA A 61 6.88 -4.63 -8.15
N GLU A 62 8.14 -5.06 -8.11
CA GLU A 62 8.50 -6.47 -7.92
C GLU A 62 8.08 -6.98 -6.53
N MET A 63 8.30 -6.22 -5.48
CA MET A 63 7.82 -6.55 -4.14
C MET A 63 6.31 -6.77 -4.13
N ARG A 64 5.54 -5.85 -4.72
CA ARG A 64 4.08 -5.95 -4.82
C ARG A 64 3.65 -7.21 -5.61
N ARG A 65 4.29 -7.50 -6.75
CA ARG A 65 4.00 -8.69 -7.53
C ARG A 65 4.24 -9.99 -6.75
N ARG A 66 5.32 -10.07 -5.97
CA ARG A 66 5.59 -11.23 -5.10
C ARG A 66 4.55 -11.36 -4.01
N ALA A 67 4.21 -10.26 -3.33
CA ALA A 67 3.21 -10.25 -2.28
C ALA A 67 1.81 -10.59 -2.81
N ASP A 68 1.45 -10.13 -4.01
CA ASP A 68 0.17 -10.44 -4.65
C ASP A 68 0.07 -11.92 -5.04
N ARG A 69 1.10 -12.47 -5.67
CA ARG A 69 1.15 -13.91 -5.99
C ARG A 69 1.06 -14.81 -4.76
N ALA A 70 1.61 -14.36 -3.63
CA ALA A 70 1.54 -15.08 -2.36
C ALA A 70 0.21 -14.85 -1.60
N GLY A 71 -0.67 -13.97 -2.09
CA GLY A 71 -1.96 -13.65 -1.49
C GLY A 71 -1.88 -12.77 -0.24
N HIS A 72 -0.77 -12.04 -0.06
CA HIS A 72 -0.59 -11.10 1.05
C HIS A 72 -1.02 -9.68 0.69
N LEU A 73 -0.72 -9.23 -0.53
CA LEU A 73 -0.99 -7.84 -0.93
C LEU A 73 -2.46 -7.47 -0.77
N ARG A 74 -3.37 -8.35 -1.20
CA ARG A 74 -4.83 -8.13 -1.20
C ARG A 74 -5.51 -8.50 0.12
N PHE A 75 -4.78 -8.81 1.19
CA PHE A 75 -5.32 -9.34 2.44
C PHE A 75 -6.56 -8.57 2.95
N ALA A 76 -6.51 -7.25 2.94
CA ALA A 76 -7.60 -6.39 3.42
C ALA A 76 -8.81 -6.31 2.47
N LEU A 77 -8.63 -6.68 1.19
CA LEU A 77 -9.69 -6.55 0.20
C LEU A 77 -10.76 -7.65 0.34
N PRO A 78 -11.98 -7.40 -0.18
CA PRO A 78 -13.01 -8.42 -0.31
C PRO A 78 -12.54 -9.63 -1.12
N ARG A 79 -13.11 -10.80 -0.82
CA ARG A 79 -12.78 -12.05 -1.55
C ARG A 79 -13.06 -11.96 -3.05
N GLU A 80 -14.10 -11.22 -3.44
CA GLU A 80 -14.41 -10.99 -4.85
C GLU A 80 -13.33 -10.19 -5.61
N LEU A 81 -12.45 -9.48 -4.88
CA LEU A 81 -11.25 -8.81 -5.41
C LEU A 81 -9.96 -9.61 -5.14
N GLY A 82 -10.08 -10.87 -4.79
CA GLY A 82 -8.95 -11.75 -4.49
C GLY A 82 -8.36 -11.56 -3.08
N GLY A 83 -9.06 -10.85 -2.20
CA GLY A 83 -8.64 -10.60 -0.81
C GLY A 83 -9.07 -11.70 0.17
N ARG A 84 -8.81 -11.45 1.45
CA ARG A 84 -9.17 -12.33 2.56
C ARG A 84 -10.21 -11.73 3.52
N ASP A 85 -10.90 -10.65 3.13
CA ASP A 85 -11.82 -9.87 3.99
C ASP A 85 -11.15 -9.41 5.30
N GLY A 86 -9.89 -8.99 5.24
CA GLY A 86 -9.11 -8.65 6.42
C GLY A 86 -9.77 -7.56 7.26
N SER A 87 -9.99 -7.83 8.54
CA SER A 87 -10.58 -6.86 9.47
C SER A 87 -9.63 -5.73 9.83
N ASN A 88 -10.16 -4.59 10.29
CA ASN A 88 -9.36 -3.48 10.81
C ASN A 88 -8.48 -3.93 11.99
N LEU A 89 -8.96 -4.83 12.85
CA LEU A 89 -8.17 -5.40 13.93
C LEU A 89 -6.98 -6.19 13.38
N ALA A 90 -7.21 -7.06 12.41
CA ALA A 90 -6.14 -7.81 11.76
C ALA A 90 -5.11 -6.88 11.11
N MET A 91 -5.57 -5.85 10.40
CA MET A 91 -4.68 -4.86 9.78
C MET A 91 -3.85 -4.08 10.80
N ALA A 92 -4.44 -3.70 11.94
CA ALA A 92 -3.70 -3.02 13.01
C ALA A 92 -2.59 -3.92 13.58
N ILE A 93 -2.90 -5.18 13.87
CA ILE A 93 -1.93 -6.16 14.39
C ILE A 93 -0.84 -6.46 13.35
N ILE A 94 -1.19 -6.64 12.09
CA ILE A 94 -0.22 -6.85 11.00
C ILE A 94 0.73 -5.65 10.86
N ARG A 95 0.21 -4.42 10.90
CA ARG A 95 1.03 -3.21 10.83
C ARG A 95 1.99 -3.09 12.00
N GLU A 96 1.52 -3.36 13.21
CA GLU A 96 2.38 -3.40 14.40
C GLU A 96 3.47 -4.46 14.26
N HIS A 97 3.10 -5.68 13.85
CA HIS A 97 4.04 -6.78 13.64
C HIS A 97 5.13 -6.45 12.61
N LEU A 98 4.75 -5.87 11.45
CA LEU A 98 5.70 -5.45 10.44
C LEU A 98 6.59 -4.29 10.92
N ALA A 99 6.04 -3.34 11.68
CA ALA A 99 6.79 -2.22 12.24
C ALA A 99 7.86 -2.69 13.25
N HIS A 100 7.60 -3.71 14.04
CA HIS A 100 8.56 -4.31 14.97
C HIS A 100 9.77 -4.94 14.25
N LYS A 101 9.65 -5.27 12.97
CA LYS A 101 10.78 -5.76 12.15
C LYS A 101 11.71 -4.63 11.66
N GLY A 102 11.34 -3.38 11.92
CA GLY A 102 12.04 -2.20 11.40
C GLY A 102 11.59 -1.81 10.00
N LEU A 103 12.25 -0.79 9.44
CA LEU A 103 12.01 -0.36 8.05
C LEU A 103 12.73 -1.30 7.09
N GLY A 104 12.07 -1.62 5.99
CA GLY A 104 12.60 -2.48 4.96
C GLY A 104 11.62 -2.59 3.80
N LEU A 105 11.94 -3.43 2.83
CA LEU A 105 11.08 -3.61 1.66
C LEU A 105 9.71 -4.24 2.01
N HIS A 106 9.63 -4.96 3.13
CA HIS A 106 8.37 -5.51 3.65
C HIS A 106 7.40 -4.44 4.14
N ASN A 107 7.91 -3.30 4.63
CA ASN A 107 7.09 -2.22 5.18
C ASN A 107 7.88 -0.91 5.23
N ASP A 108 7.85 -0.16 4.14
CA ASP A 108 8.49 1.15 4.05
C ASP A 108 7.47 2.26 4.34
N LEU A 109 7.51 2.78 5.56
CA LEU A 109 6.58 3.82 6.00
C LEU A 109 6.80 5.17 5.31
N GLN A 110 7.97 5.42 4.73
CA GLN A 110 8.22 6.68 4.01
C GLN A 110 7.41 6.79 2.71
N ASN A 111 7.16 5.65 2.07
CA ASN A 111 6.38 5.58 0.83
C ASN A 111 5.02 4.90 1.03
N GLU A 112 4.64 4.63 2.28
CA GLU A 112 3.44 3.85 2.61
C GLU A 112 3.36 2.49 1.90
N SER A 113 4.52 2.02 1.41
CA SER A 113 4.62 0.74 0.71
C SER A 113 4.69 -0.40 1.71
N SER A 114 3.99 -1.48 1.44
CA SER A 114 3.98 -2.68 2.26
C SER A 114 3.58 -3.89 1.44
N ILE A 115 4.06 -5.06 1.86
CA ILE A 115 3.64 -6.35 1.31
C ILE A 115 2.18 -6.70 1.63
N VAL A 116 1.58 -6.04 2.63
CA VAL A 116 0.14 -6.09 2.91
C VAL A 116 -0.44 -4.72 2.59
N GLY A 117 -1.15 -4.62 1.48
CA GLY A 117 -1.66 -3.36 0.98
C GLY A 117 -2.76 -2.75 1.84
N ASN A 118 -2.83 -1.43 1.82
CA ASN A 118 -3.95 -0.67 2.34
C ASN A 118 -4.59 0.10 1.16
N PHE A 119 -5.83 -0.23 0.83
CA PHE A 119 -6.46 0.19 -0.42
C PHE A 119 -7.75 0.98 -0.22
N PRO A 120 -7.76 2.12 0.51
CA PRO A 120 -8.99 2.89 0.74
C PRO A 120 -9.64 3.35 -0.57
N GLN A 121 -8.84 3.73 -1.57
CA GLN A 121 -9.34 4.17 -2.87
C GLN A 121 -9.96 3.02 -3.67
N VAL A 122 -9.42 1.81 -3.55
CA VAL A 122 -10.00 0.59 -4.16
C VAL A 122 -11.36 0.29 -3.54
N HIS A 123 -11.49 0.40 -2.21
CA HIS A 123 -12.79 0.24 -1.53
C HIS A 123 -13.81 1.28 -1.98
N LEU A 124 -13.40 2.55 -2.15
CA LEU A 124 -14.26 3.61 -2.67
C LEU A 124 -14.71 3.30 -4.10
N MET A 125 -13.77 2.95 -4.99
CA MET A 125 -14.08 2.59 -6.38
C MET A 125 -14.97 1.34 -6.43
N HIS A 126 -14.68 0.32 -5.64
CA HIS A 126 -15.46 -0.90 -5.58
C HIS A 126 -16.91 -0.63 -5.12
N ARG A 127 -17.10 0.24 -4.13
CA ARG A 127 -18.41 0.53 -3.58
C ARG A 127 -19.23 1.49 -4.46
N PHE A 128 -18.63 2.54 -4.98
CA PHE A 128 -19.33 3.68 -5.59
C PHE A 128 -19.10 3.84 -7.09
N GLY A 129 -18.07 3.17 -7.65
CA GLY A 129 -17.78 3.23 -9.07
C GLY A 129 -18.88 2.63 -9.94
N THR A 130 -19.06 3.17 -11.13
CA THR A 130 -19.91 2.56 -12.15
C THR A 130 -19.30 1.24 -12.66
N PRO A 131 -20.06 0.35 -13.30
CA PRO A 131 -19.51 -0.88 -13.88
C PRO A 131 -18.31 -0.63 -14.82
N ALA A 132 -18.37 0.41 -15.64
CA ALA A 132 -17.30 0.78 -16.56
C ALA A 132 -16.05 1.27 -15.81
N GLN A 133 -16.21 2.09 -14.77
CA GLN A 133 -15.10 2.54 -13.93
C GLN A 133 -14.44 1.37 -13.18
N LYS A 134 -15.26 0.47 -12.60
CA LYS A 134 -14.74 -0.72 -11.92
C LYS A 134 -13.95 -1.60 -12.86
N ALA A 135 -14.48 -1.89 -14.04
CA ALA A 135 -13.82 -2.72 -15.04
C ALA A 135 -12.49 -2.11 -15.52
N ARG A 136 -12.40 -0.77 -15.58
CA ARG A 136 -11.20 -0.08 -16.04
C ARG A 136 -10.13 0.04 -14.94
N PHE A 137 -10.52 0.39 -13.71
CA PHE A 137 -9.56 0.90 -12.72
C PHE A 137 -9.25 -0.07 -11.59
N LEU A 138 -10.17 -0.97 -11.18
CA LEU A 138 -9.98 -1.72 -9.94
C LEU A 138 -8.69 -2.53 -9.91
N ASP A 139 -8.45 -3.34 -10.93
CA ASP A 139 -7.26 -4.20 -10.93
C ASP A 139 -5.98 -3.38 -11.09
N ALA A 140 -5.98 -2.38 -11.96
CA ALA A 140 -4.86 -1.48 -12.15
C ALA A 140 -4.49 -0.69 -10.86
N MET A 141 -5.48 -0.29 -10.07
CA MET A 141 -5.26 0.34 -8.76
C MET A 141 -4.69 -0.64 -7.72
N ILE A 142 -5.09 -1.91 -7.76
CA ILE A 142 -4.59 -2.94 -6.84
C ILE A 142 -3.15 -3.32 -7.20
N THR A 143 -2.86 -3.53 -8.47
CA THR A 143 -1.52 -3.91 -8.96
C THR A 143 -0.53 -2.74 -8.92
N GLY A 144 -1.03 -1.51 -8.88
CA GLY A 144 -0.23 -0.29 -8.90
C GLY A 144 0.16 0.18 -10.30
N GLU A 145 -0.50 -0.34 -11.35
CA GLU A 145 -0.38 0.19 -12.72
C GLU A 145 -1.00 1.57 -12.85
N GLU A 146 -2.04 1.85 -12.05
CA GLU A 146 -2.67 3.16 -11.93
C GLU A 146 -2.49 3.69 -10.51
N ALA A 147 -1.98 4.91 -10.40
CA ALA A 147 -1.86 5.61 -9.13
C ALA A 147 -3.04 6.55 -8.91
N VAL A 148 -3.46 6.69 -7.66
CA VAL A 148 -4.49 7.64 -7.24
C VAL A 148 -3.85 8.74 -6.42
N ALA A 149 -3.98 9.98 -6.88
CA ALA A 149 -3.62 11.14 -6.10
C ALA A 149 -4.84 11.63 -5.30
N PHE A 150 -4.61 11.97 -4.04
CA PHE A 150 -5.63 12.46 -3.13
C PHE A 150 -5.29 13.89 -2.71
N GLY A 151 -5.99 14.87 -3.26
CA GLY A 151 -5.89 16.28 -2.92
C GLY A 151 -7.14 16.71 -2.17
N LEU A 152 -7.08 16.85 -0.85
CA LEU A 152 -8.22 17.16 -0.01
C LEU A 152 -8.13 18.56 0.61
N THR A 153 -6.93 18.95 1.02
CA THR A 153 -6.71 20.19 1.77
C THR A 153 -6.92 21.41 0.87
N GLU A 154 -7.81 22.30 1.29
CA GLU A 154 -8.07 23.59 0.65
C GLU A 154 -7.29 24.71 1.37
N PRO A 155 -7.10 25.88 0.75
CA PRO A 155 -6.35 26.98 1.39
C PRO A 155 -6.91 27.38 2.75
N ASP A 156 -8.23 27.38 2.90
CA ASP A 156 -8.91 27.83 4.12
C ASP A 156 -9.41 26.66 5.00
N HIS A 157 -9.32 25.43 4.52
CA HIS A 157 -9.84 24.23 5.22
C HIS A 157 -8.81 23.11 5.24
N GLY A 158 -8.36 22.74 6.44
CA GLY A 158 -7.45 21.61 6.68
C GLY A 158 -8.14 20.44 7.38
N SER A 159 -8.04 20.40 8.72
CA SER A 159 -8.60 19.33 9.54
C SER A 159 -10.13 19.25 9.52
N ASP A 160 -10.79 20.32 9.15
CA ASP A 160 -12.26 20.43 9.04
C ASP A 160 -12.78 20.06 7.64
N ALA A 161 -12.31 18.94 7.10
CA ALA A 161 -12.63 18.45 5.76
C ALA A 161 -14.14 18.31 5.45
N THR A 162 -15.00 18.45 6.46
CA THR A 162 -16.46 18.51 6.29
C THR A 162 -16.97 19.86 5.77
N TRP A 163 -16.11 20.89 5.75
CA TRP A 163 -16.42 22.23 5.29
C TRP A 163 -15.82 22.54 3.91
N LEU A 164 -15.57 21.52 3.10
CA LEU A 164 -15.04 21.68 1.75
C LEU A 164 -15.92 22.61 0.91
N GLU A 165 -15.29 23.58 0.26
CA GLU A 165 -15.92 24.56 -0.64
C GLU A 165 -15.72 24.21 -2.12
N THR A 166 -14.76 23.34 -2.43
CA THR A 166 -14.53 22.88 -3.81
C THR A 166 -15.79 22.22 -4.38
N THR A 167 -16.23 22.73 -5.50
CA THR A 167 -17.40 22.24 -6.22
C THR A 167 -17.03 21.80 -7.63
N ALA A 168 -17.63 20.69 -8.08
CA ALA A 168 -17.52 20.24 -9.46
C ALA A 168 -18.72 20.75 -10.25
N VAL A 169 -18.47 21.55 -11.29
CA VAL A 169 -19.49 22.04 -12.19
C VAL A 169 -19.34 21.34 -13.54
N ARG A 170 -20.45 20.82 -14.09
CA ARG A 170 -20.42 20.18 -15.41
C ARG A 170 -20.17 21.24 -16.48
N ASP A 171 -19.11 21.05 -17.25
CA ASP A 171 -18.75 21.88 -18.41
C ASP A 171 -18.76 21.01 -19.68
N GLY A 172 -19.83 21.15 -20.44
CA GLY A 172 -20.05 20.36 -21.65
C GLY A 172 -20.93 19.12 -21.47
N SER A 173 -21.08 18.36 -22.55
CA SER A 173 -21.96 17.15 -22.65
C SER A 173 -21.30 15.90 -22.10
#